data_da3092d50d5863116e9b44d433cf2461
#
_entry.id   da3092d50d5863116e9b44d433cf2461
#
_cell.length_a   1.000
_cell.length_b   1.000
_cell.length_c   1.000
_cell.angle_alpha   90.00
_cell.angle_beta   90.00
_cell.angle_gamma   90.00
#
_symmetry.space_group_name_H-M   'P 1'
#
loop_
_entity.id
_entity.type
_entity.pdbx_description
1 polymer ?
#
loop_
_entity_poly.entity_id
_entity_poly.type
_entity_poly.pdbx_seq_one_letter_code
_entity_poly.pdbx_strand_id
1 'polypeptide(L)'
;MSEKLPIEFGAYTLHELVARGGMAEIYRGTQRSGVVGFEKPVAIKKILPNLAENEEFITMLIDEARISVKLNHANIAQVYDLGRVDDAFYIAMEFISGVDLAHIIKKLSKEGYLIPLDHAVFVTKELCAGLYYAHTKKDDNGEPLRIVHRDISPHNVLVSHGGNVKVIDFGVAKASVKLGQTRMGVIKGKLLYMA
;
A
#
# COMPACT_ATOMS: atom_id res chain seq x y z
N MET A 1 -8.56 10.99 -21.32
CA MET A 1 -9.83 11.52 -20.77
C MET A 1 -9.90 11.05 -19.32
N SER A 2 -10.06 11.94 -18.33
CA SER A 2 -10.26 11.53 -16.94
C SER A 2 -11.66 10.92 -16.82
N GLU A 3 -11.75 9.67 -16.41
CA GLU A 3 -13.02 9.00 -16.10
C GLU A 3 -13.79 9.83 -15.06
N LYS A 4 -15.08 10.07 -15.31
CA LYS A 4 -15.91 10.90 -14.44
C LYS A 4 -16.34 10.07 -13.23
N LEU A 5 -15.78 10.36 -12.05
CA LEU A 5 -16.13 9.72 -10.78
C LEU A 5 -17.54 10.14 -10.28
N PRO A 6 -18.27 9.27 -9.57
CA PRO A 6 -17.90 7.91 -9.19
C PRO A 6 -18.03 6.89 -10.34
N ILE A 7 -17.25 5.79 -10.28
CA ILE A 7 -17.21 4.73 -11.31
C ILE A 7 -17.51 3.39 -10.65
N GLU A 8 -18.35 2.58 -11.27
CA GLU A 8 -18.52 1.18 -10.91
C GLU A 8 -17.34 0.35 -11.40
N PHE A 9 -16.74 -0.44 -10.52
CA PHE A 9 -15.57 -1.25 -10.78
C PHE A 9 -15.70 -2.63 -10.10
N GLY A 10 -16.28 -3.58 -10.82
CA GLY A 10 -16.59 -4.91 -10.27
C GLY A 10 -17.49 -4.84 -9.04
N ALA A 11 -17.01 -5.35 -7.90
CA ALA A 11 -17.73 -5.30 -6.62
C ALA A 11 -17.54 -3.96 -5.86
N TYR A 12 -16.88 -2.99 -6.47
CA TYR A 12 -16.51 -1.72 -5.83
C TYR A 12 -17.15 -0.54 -6.56
N THR A 13 -17.24 0.58 -5.85
CA THR A 13 -17.53 1.90 -6.44
C THR A 13 -16.33 2.81 -6.11
N LEU A 14 -15.69 3.35 -7.15
CA LEU A 14 -14.54 4.26 -7.00
C LEU A 14 -15.06 5.70 -6.93
N HIS A 15 -14.71 6.41 -5.86
CA HIS A 15 -15.22 7.76 -5.59
C HIS A 15 -14.20 8.85 -5.86
N GLU A 16 -12.93 8.59 -5.62
CA GLU A 16 -11.88 9.62 -5.66
C GLU A 16 -10.53 8.99 -6.04
N LEU A 17 -9.79 9.64 -6.92
CA LEU A 17 -8.39 9.33 -7.19
C LEU A 17 -7.51 9.96 -6.11
N VAL A 18 -6.95 9.14 -5.23
CA VAL A 18 -6.12 9.57 -4.09
C VAL A 18 -4.67 9.82 -4.53
N ALA A 19 -4.13 8.93 -5.38
CA ALA A 19 -2.76 9.04 -5.85
C ALA A 19 -2.59 8.36 -7.21
N ARG A 20 -1.61 8.85 -7.98
CA ARG A 20 -1.17 8.23 -9.24
C ARG A 20 0.34 8.02 -9.18
N GLY A 21 0.75 6.75 -9.25
CA GLY A 21 2.15 6.35 -9.30
C GLY A 21 2.58 5.85 -10.68
N GLY A 22 3.82 5.39 -10.78
CA GLY A 22 4.37 4.82 -12.02
C GLY A 22 3.83 3.43 -12.37
N MET A 23 3.20 2.73 -11.42
CA MET A 23 2.70 1.36 -11.60
C MET A 23 1.20 1.22 -11.40
N ALA A 24 0.58 2.12 -10.64
CA ALA A 24 -0.82 2.02 -10.27
C ALA A 24 -1.43 3.38 -9.98
N GLU A 25 -2.74 3.42 -10.03
CA GLU A 25 -3.59 4.48 -9.50
C GLU A 25 -4.26 3.98 -8.22
N ILE A 26 -4.30 4.82 -7.20
CA ILE A 26 -4.94 4.51 -5.92
C ILE A 26 -6.25 5.29 -5.83
N TYR A 27 -7.35 4.56 -5.71
CA TYR A 27 -8.67 5.14 -5.54
C TYR A 27 -9.20 4.89 -4.13
N ARG A 28 -9.85 5.89 -3.56
CA ARG A 28 -10.79 5.68 -2.47
C ARG A 28 -12.09 5.16 -3.06
N GLY A 29 -12.59 4.08 -2.51
CA GLY A 29 -13.85 3.49 -2.94
C GLY A 29 -14.63 2.86 -1.79
N THR A 30 -15.75 2.25 -2.13
CA THR A 30 -16.55 1.42 -1.24
C THR A 30 -16.75 0.04 -1.85
N GLN A 31 -16.66 -0.99 -1.03
CA GLN A 31 -17.09 -2.33 -1.39
C GLN A 31 -18.62 -2.39 -1.26
N ARG A 32 -19.29 -2.76 -2.34
CA ARG A 32 -20.75 -2.97 -2.35
C ARG A 32 -21.05 -4.30 -1.67
N SER A 33 -21.97 -4.27 -0.72
CA SER A 33 -22.60 -5.48 -0.19
C SER A 33 -23.99 -5.66 -0.85
N GLY A 34 -24.51 -6.89 -0.87
CA GLY A 34 -25.87 -7.14 -1.33
C GLY A 34 -26.95 -6.53 -0.42
N VAL A 35 -26.58 -5.86 0.67
CA VAL A 35 -27.47 -5.23 1.65
C VAL A 35 -27.36 -3.72 1.53
N VAL A 36 -28.48 -3.05 1.27
CA VAL A 36 -28.56 -1.60 1.14
C VAL A 36 -28.07 -0.92 2.42
N GLY A 37 -27.18 0.06 2.26
CA GLY A 37 -26.59 0.83 3.38
C GLY A 37 -25.43 0.14 4.09
N PHE A 38 -25.02 -1.05 3.67
CA PHE A 38 -23.86 -1.74 4.20
C PHE A 38 -22.69 -1.64 3.22
N GLU A 39 -21.90 -0.58 3.35
CA GLU A 39 -20.74 -0.30 2.51
C GLU A 39 -19.48 -0.26 3.35
N LYS A 40 -18.41 -0.88 2.86
CA LYS A 40 -17.09 -0.86 3.51
C LYS A 40 -16.14 0.05 2.75
N PRO A 41 -15.55 1.07 3.40
CA PRO A 41 -14.50 1.87 2.77
C PRO A 41 -13.27 1.03 2.43
N VAL A 42 -12.76 1.19 1.20
CA VAL A 42 -11.59 0.48 0.69
C VAL A 42 -10.68 1.42 -0.08
N ALA A 43 -9.39 1.09 -0.14
CA ALA A 43 -8.47 1.62 -1.13
C ALA A 43 -8.33 0.61 -2.26
N ILE A 44 -8.49 1.05 -3.50
CA ILE A 44 -8.30 0.22 -4.70
C ILE A 44 -7.05 0.67 -5.42
N LYS A 45 -6.05 -0.21 -5.46
CA LYS A 45 -4.82 -0.03 -6.22
C LYS A 45 -5.01 -0.67 -7.60
N LYS A 46 -5.40 0.15 -8.59
CA LYS A 46 -5.64 -0.25 -9.98
C LYS A 46 -4.30 -0.21 -10.73
N ILE A 47 -3.88 -1.34 -11.28
CA ILE A 47 -2.62 -1.47 -12.03
C ILE A 47 -2.77 -0.78 -13.38
N LEU A 48 -1.72 -0.05 -13.79
CA LEU A 48 -1.71 0.65 -15.08
C LEU A 48 -1.71 -0.36 -16.25
N PRO A 49 -2.42 -0.07 -17.36
CA PRO A 49 -2.59 -0.99 -18.49
C PRO A 49 -1.27 -1.48 -19.08
N ASN A 50 -0.26 -0.62 -19.20
CA ASN A 50 1.06 -0.95 -19.73
C ASN A 50 1.83 -2.01 -18.91
N LEU A 51 1.45 -2.22 -17.66
CA LEU A 51 2.02 -3.25 -16.78
C LEU A 51 1.13 -4.49 -16.71
N ALA A 52 -0.16 -4.33 -16.98
CA ALA A 52 -1.11 -5.45 -17.03
C ALA A 52 -0.82 -6.43 -18.18
N GLU A 53 -0.13 -5.97 -19.24
CA GLU A 53 0.31 -6.79 -20.37
C GLU A 53 1.60 -7.58 -20.09
N ASN A 54 2.32 -7.27 -19.00
CA ASN A 54 3.55 -7.97 -18.63
C ASN A 54 3.27 -9.15 -17.71
N GLU A 55 3.30 -10.38 -18.26
CA GLU A 55 2.99 -11.62 -17.53
C GLU A 55 3.91 -11.84 -16.31
N GLU A 56 5.20 -11.50 -16.42
CA GLU A 56 6.16 -11.65 -15.31
C GLU A 56 5.79 -10.70 -14.16
N PHE A 57 5.41 -9.46 -14.49
CA PHE A 57 4.95 -8.48 -13.50
C PHE A 57 3.67 -8.96 -12.79
N ILE A 58 2.69 -9.45 -13.57
CA ILE A 58 1.43 -9.93 -13.01
C ILE A 58 1.64 -11.15 -12.13
N THR A 59 2.49 -12.10 -12.55
CA THR A 59 2.83 -13.25 -11.71
C THR A 59 3.43 -12.83 -10.38
N MET A 60 4.39 -11.90 -10.38
CA MET A 60 4.98 -11.37 -9.16
C MET A 60 3.94 -10.64 -8.29
N LEU A 61 3.06 -9.84 -8.89
CA LEU A 61 1.99 -9.13 -8.19
C LEU A 61 1.04 -10.10 -7.47
N ILE A 62 0.67 -11.19 -8.15
CA ILE A 62 -0.19 -12.24 -7.59
C ILE A 62 0.49 -12.92 -6.40
N ASP A 63 1.75 -13.29 -6.53
CA ASP A 63 2.50 -13.98 -5.47
C ASP A 63 2.67 -13.07 -4.23
N GLU A 64 2.96 -11.80 -4.44
CA GLU A 64 3.08 -10.81 -3.36
C GLU A 64 1.73 -10.52 -2.67
N ALA A 65 0.65 -10.41 -3.44
CA ALA A 65 -0.68 -10.22 -2.88
C ALA A 65 -1.13 -11.44 -2.04
N ARG A 66 -0.85 -12.66 -2.50
CA ARG A 66 -1.12 -13.91 -1.74
C ARG A 66 -0.45 -13.92 -0.37
N ILE A 67 0.75 -13.37 -0.27
CA ILE A 67 1.46 -13.25 1.00
C ILE A 67 0.82 -12.14 1.85
N SER A 68 0.54 -10.98 1.24
CA SER A 68 0.01 -9.81 1.94
C SER A 68 -1.38 -10.05 2.54
N VAL A 69 -2.24 -10.84 1.89
CA VAL A 69 -3.56 -11.24 2.41
C VAL A 69 -3.45 -12.00 3.74
N LYS A 70 -2.35 -12.75 3.96
CA LYS A 70 -2.12 -13.50 5.21
C LYS A 70 -1.66 -12.61 6.39
N LEU A 71 -1.30 -11.35 6.12
CA LEU A 71 -0.89 -10.41 7.15
C LEU A 71 -2.10 -9.71 7.76
N ASN A 72 -2.36 -9.94 9.04
CA ASN A 72 -3.42 -9.28 9.79
C ASN A 72 -2.82 -8.75 11.11
N HIS A 73 -2.53 -7.45 11.15
CA HIS A 73 -1.91 -6.78 12.29
C HIS A 73 -2.33 -5.31 12.35
N ALA A 74 -2.44 -4.75 13.55
CA ALA A 74 -2.86 -3.35 13.75
C ALA A 74 -2.00 -2.34 12.99
N ASN A 75 -0.71 -2.62 12.82
CA ASN A 75 0.25 -1.74 12.15
C ASN A 75 0.55 -2.12 10.69
N ILE A 76 -0.27 -2.97 10.09
CA ILE A 76 -0.17 -3.33 8.66
C ILE A 76 -1.53 -3.05 8.01
N ALA A 77 -1.53 -2.38 6.86
CA ALA A 77 -2.74 -2.21 6.08
C ALA A 77 -3.22 -3.58 5.56
N GLN A 78 -4.43 -3.95 5.91
CA GLN A 78 -4.99 -5.23 5.50
C GLN A 78 -5.27 -5.25 4.00
N VAL A 79 -4.74 -6.23 3.28
CA VAL A 79 -5.14 -6.57 1.92
C VAL A 79 -6.38 -7.46 2.00
N TYR A 80 -7.43 -7.11 1.28
CA TYR A 80 -8.70 -7.83 1.29
C TYR A 80 -8.84 -8.75 0.09
N ASP A 81 -8.43 -8.28 -1.10
CA ASP A 81 -8.65 -8.98 -2.35
C ASP A 81 -7.62 -8.57 -3.41
N LEU A 82 -7.36 -9.49 -4.33
CA LEU A 82 -6.68 -9.27 -5.60
C LEU A 82 -7.56 -9.80 -6.69
N GLY A 83 -7.91 -9.00 -7.66
CA GLY A 83 -8.79 -9.40 -8.74
C GLY A 83 -8.50 -8.70 -10.05
N ARG A 84 -9.37 -8.99 -11.02
CA ARG A 84 -9.37 -8.37 -12.34
C ARG A 84 -10.79 -7.93 -12.70
N VAL A 85 -10.91 -6.71 -13.19
CA VAL A 85 -12.14 -6.16 -13.77
C VAL A 85 -11.79 -5.75 -15.19
N ASP A 86 -12.45 -6.35 -16.18
CA ASP A 86 -12.09 -6.25 -17.59
C ASP A 86 -10.60 -6.60 -17.78
N ASP A 87 -9.79 -5.66 -18.29
CA ASP A 87 -8.35 -5.83 -18.46
C ASP A 87 -7.50 -5.21 -17.35
N ALA A 88 -8.12 -4.67 -16.29
CA ALA A 88 -7.43 -4.03 -15.20
C ALA A 88 -7.29 -4.95 -13.97
N PHE A 89 -6.05 -5.26 -13.59
CA PHE A 89 -5.75 -5.88 -12.29
C PHE A 89 -5.86 -4.87 -11.18
N TYR A 90 -6.34 -5.29 -10.01
CA TYR A 90 -6.45 -4.43 -8.83
C TYR A 90 -6.13 -5.19 -7.55
N ILE A 91 -5.68 -4.44 -6.54
CA ILE A 91 -5.62 -4.89 -5.15
C ILE A 91 -6.58 -4.03 -4.33
N ALA A 92 -7.51 -4.67 -3.62
CA ALA A 92 -8.38 -4.03 -2.66
C ALA A 92 -7.78 -4.16 -1.27
N MET A 93 -7.70 -3.04 -0.54
CA MET A 93 -7.09 -3.01 0.78
C MET A 93 -7.81 -2.04 1.72
N GLU A 94 -7.41 -2.06 2.97
CA GLU A 94 -7.88 -1.13 4.00
C GLU A 94 -7.66 0.32 3.57
N PHE A 95 -8.74 1.10 3.59
CA PHE A 95 -8.63 2.55 3.42
C PHE A 95 -8.24 3.20 4.73
N ILE A 96 -7.09 3.86 4.75
CA ILE A 96 -6.56 4.56 5.92
C ILE A 96 -6.78 6.05 5.72
N SER A 97 -7.72 6.62 6.47
CA SER A 97 -7.96 8.07 6.48
C SER A 97 -6.83 8.77 7.23
N GLY A 98 -5.84 9.25 6.48
CA GLY A 98 -4.61 9.82 7.03
C GLY A 98 -3.66 10.27 5.94
N VAL A 99 -2.39 10.47 6.30
CA VAL A 99 -1.33 10.92 5.39
C VAL A 99 -0.08 10.07 5.58
N ASP A 100 0.77 9.99 4.54
CA ASP A 100 2.06 9.32 4.67
C ASP A 100 3.06 10.15 5.50
N LEU A 101 3.98 9.44 6.13
CA LEU A 101 4.99 10.05 7.01
C LEU A 101 5.91 11.02 6.25
N ALA A 102 6.18 10.77 4.96
CA ALA A 102 6.99 11.68 4.15
C ALA A 102 6.31 13.03 3.95
N HIS A 103 4.98 13.04 3.79
CA HIS A 103 4.20 14.28 3.72
C HIS A 103 4.27 15.05 5.05
N ILE A 104 4.14 14.35 6.18
CA ILE A 104 4.26 14.97 7.52
C ILE A 104 5.65 15.60 7.69
N ILE A 105 6.73 14.84 7.41
CA ILE A 105 8.11 15.31 7.50
C ILE A 105 8.32 16.55 6.62
N LYS A 106 7.86 16.48 5.37
CA LYS A 106 8.00 17.59 4.41
C LYS A 106 7.27 18.86 4.87
N LYS A 107 6.06 18.70 5.41
CA LYS A 107 5.26 19.83 5.92
C LYS A 107 5.95 20.49 7.11
N LEU A 108 6.35 19.70 8.11
CA LEU A 108 7.06 20.20 9.29
C LEU A 108 8.36 20.92 8.92
N SER A 109 9.17 20.30 8.04
CA SER A 109 10.43 20.87 7.56
C SER A 109 10.25 22.23 6.86
N LYS A 110 9.17 22.39 6.08
CA LYS A 110 8.84 23.69 5.46
C LYS A 110 8.50 24.77 6.46
N GLU A 111 7.94 24.40 7.60
CA GLU A 111 7.55 25.30 8.69
C GLU A 111 8.70 25.50 9.70
N GLY A 112 9.89 24.88 9.45
CA GLY A 112 11.05 24.98 10.33
C GLY A 112 11.00 24.07 11.55
N TYR A 113 10.08 23.08 11.58
CA TYR A 113 9.92 22.14 12.67
C TYR A 113 10.52 20.77 12.36
N LEU A 114 10.87 20.06 13.42
CA LEU A 114 11.16 18.62 13.39
C LEU A 114 9.99 17.84 14.01
N ILE A 115 9.90 16.54 13.71
CA ILE A 115 8.99 15.67 14.44
C ILE A 115 9.43 15.61 15.90
N PRO A 116 8.55 15.87 16.89
CA PRO A 116 8.88 15.71 18.30
C PRO A 116 9.38 14.30 18.59
N LEU A 117 10.35 14.17 19.50
CA LEU A 117 11.05 12.91 19.75
C LEU A 117 10.09 11.79 20.20
N ASP A 118 9.12 12.10 21.04
CA ASP A 118 8.09 11.18 21.51
C ASP A 118 7.24 10.62 20.37
N HIS A 119 6.83 11.48 19.41
CA HIS A 119 6.12 11.06 18.22
C HIS A 119 7.00 10.21 17.29
N ALA A 120 8.28 10.56 17.11
CA ALA A 120 9.20 9.78 16.31
C ALA A 120 9.43 8.38 16.90
N VAL A 121 9.60 8.30 18.22
CA VAL A 121 9.73 7.02 18.95
C VAL A 121 8.44 6.19 18.85
N PHE A 122 7.27 6.82 19.02
CA PHE A 122 5.99 6.14 18.86
C PHE A 122 5.83 5.53 17.46
N VAL A 123 6.01 6.34 16.39
CA VAL A 123 5.89 5.86 15.01
C VAL A 123 6.87 4.72 14.73
N THR A 124 8.12 4.85 15.21
CA THR A 124 9.15 3.80 15.02
C THR A 124 8.77 2.51 15.74
N LYS A 125 8.28 2.60 16.97
CA LYS A 125 7.80 1.43 17.75
C LYS A 125 6.69 0.69 17.02
N GLU A 126 5.66 1.41 16.55
CA GLU A 126 4.52 0.82 15.83
C GLU A 126 4.97 0.20 14.49
N LEU A 127 5.88 0.86 13.76
CA LEU A 127 6.50 0.32 12.56
C LEU A 127 7.23 -1.00 12.85
N CYS A 128 8.09 -1.02 13.88
CA CYS A 128 8.82 -2.22 14.29
C CYS A 128 7.89 -3.36 14.68
N ALA A 129 6.76 -3.08 15.37
CA ALA A 129 5.77 -4.09 15.74
C ALA A 129 5.16 -4.76 14.50
N GLY A 130 4.76 -3.97 13.48
CA GLY A 130 4.26 -4.50 12.21
C GLY A 130 5.28 -5.33 11.46
N LEU A 131 6.53 -4.85 11.37
CA LEU A 131 7.63 -5.57 10.71
C LEU A 131 7.99 -6.86 11.43
N TYR A 132 8.08 -6.84 12.76
CA TYR A 132 8.34 -8.03 13.56
C TYR A 132 7.28 -9.11 13.34
N TYR A 133 5.99 -8.71 13.35
CA TYR A 133 4.89 -9.62 13.03
C TYR A 133 5.07 -10.27 11.65
N ALA A 134 5.36 -9.50 10.62
CA ALA A 134 5.55 -10.01 9.26
C ALA A 134 6.76 -10.96 9.17
N HIS A 135 7.90 -10.60 9.80
CA HIS A 135 9.13 -11.40 9.77
C HIS A 135 8.99 -12.73 10.50
N THR A 136 8.17 -12.79 11.56
CA THR A 136 7.98 -14.00 12.37
C THR A 136 6.75 -14.82 11.98
N LYS A 137 5.98 -14.34 10.99
CA LYS A 137 4.78 -15.02 10.52
C LYS A 137 5.10 -16.40 9.96
N LYS A 138 4.32 -17.39 10.42
CA LYS A 138 4.37 -18.78 9.96
C LYS A 138 3.14 -19.11 9.13
N ASP A 139 3.24 -20.12 8.30
CA ASP A 139 2.10 -20.74 7.62
C ASP A 139 1.33 -21.70 8.54
N ASP A 140 0.29 -22.33 8.00
CA ASP A 140 -0.58 -23.24 8.74
C ASP A 140 0.13 -24.55 9.17
N ASN A 141 1.29 -24.86 8.58
CA ASN A 141 2.14 -26.00 8.92
C ASN A 141 3.22 -25.62 9.96
N GLY A 142 3.28 -24.34 10.37
CA GLY A 142 4.28 -23.84 11.32
C GLY A 142 5.60 -23.41 10.67
N GLU A 143 5.72 -23.46 9.34
CA GLU A 143 6.92 -23.04 8.62
C GLU A 143 7.00 -21.51 8.45
N PRO A 144 8.17 -20.90 8.65
CA PRO A 144 8.34 -19.46 8.51
C PRO A 144 8.05 -18.97 7.08
N LEU A 145 7.17 -17.99 6.92
CA LEU A 145 6.86 -17.39 5.61
C LEU A 145 7.98 -16.49 5.08
N ARG A 146 8.95 -16.10 5.92
CA ARG A 146 10.12 -15.27 5.57
C ARG A 146 9.75 -13.99 4.83
N ILE A 147 8.68 -13.33 5.28
CA ILE A 147 8.16 -12.11 4.64
C ILE A 147 9.09 -10.95 4.98
N VAL A 148 9.60 -10.27 3.96
CA VAL A 148 10.42 -9.07 4.08
C VAL A 148 9.77 -7.96 3.25
N HIS A 149 9.61 -6.78 3.80
CA HIS A 149 8.94 -5.65 3.12
C HIS A 149 9.73 -5.12 1.91
N ARG A 150 11.05 -4.95 2.03
CA ARG A 150 12.02 -4.53 1.00
C ARG A 150 11.93 -3.08 0.51
N ASP A 151 10.91 -2.33 0.90
CA ASP A 151 10.71 -0.93 0.50
C ASP A 151 10.20 -0.09 1.68
N ILE A 152 10.78 -0.26 2.88
CA ILE A 152 10.44 0.60 4.01
C ILE A 152 10.98 1.99 3.75
N SER A 153 10.08 2.94 3.69
CA SER A 153 10.37 4.37 3.56
C SER A 153 9.21 5.17 4.16
N PRO A 154 9.39 6.45 4.47
CA PRO A 154 8.32 7.29 5.00
C PRO A 154 7.07 7.38 4.11
N HIS A 155 7.19 7.11 2.79
CA HIS A 155 6.07 7.05 1.86
C HIS A 155 5.17 5.82 2.08
N ASN A 156 5.73 4.72 2.60
CA ASN A 156 5.03 3.48 2.84
C ASN A 156 4.58 3.31 4.31
N VAL A 157 4.58 4.41 5.07
CA VAL A 157 4.07 4.48 6.44
C VAL A 157 2.97 5.52 6.49
N LEU A 158 1.73 5.10 6.72
CA LEU A 158 0.57 5.98 6.88
C LEU A 158 0.31 6.25 8.36
N VAL A 159 0.03 7.50 8.69
CA VAL A 159 -0.45 7.92 10.01
C VAL A 159 -1.90 8.37 9.83
N SER A 160 -2.82 7.65 10.44
CA SER A 160 -4.25 7.97 10.36
C SER A 160 -4.59 9.19 11.20
N HIS A 161 -5.70 9.86 10.90
CA HIS A 161 -6.22 10.96 11.72
C HIS A 161 -6.59 10.50 13.15
N GLY A 162 -6.81 9.21 13.36
CA GLY A 162 -7.03 8.60 14.68
C GLY A 162 -5.74 8.21 15.42
N GLY A 163 -4.54 8.56 14.88
CA GLY A 163 -3.24 8.29 15.51
C GLY A 163 -2.68 6.88 15.28
N ASN A 164 -3.33 6.03 14.45
CA ASN A 164 -2.79 4.71 14.13
C ASN A 164 -1.69 4.82 13.07
N VAL A 165 -0.62 4.04 13.24
CA VAL A 165 0.48 3.92 12.29
C VAL A 165 0.32 2.61 11.54
N LYS A 166 0.34 2.65 10.20
CA LYS A 166 0.19 1.48 9.35
C LYS A 166 1.21 1.44 8.23
N VAL A 167 1.85 0.28 8.07
CA VAL A 167 2.72 -0.02 6.92
C VAL A 167 1.85 -0.47 5.75
N ILE A 168 2.13 0.06 4.57
CA ILE A 168 1.47 -0.29 3.32
C ILE A 168 2.45 -0.92 2.34
N ASP A 169 1.95 -1.58 1.30
CA ASP A 169 2.74 -2.08 0.15
C ASP A 169 3.83 -3.11 0.52
N PHE A 170 3.50 -4.11 1.35
CA PHE A 170 4.37 -5.26 1.56
C PHE A 170 4.63 -5.99 0.24
N GLY A 171 5.91 -6.14 -0.11
CA GLY A 171 6.37 -7.03 -1.16
C GLY A 171 6.40 -6.45 -2.59
N VAL A 172 5.68 -5.37 -2.91
CA VAL A 172 5.55 -4.81 -4.28
C VAL A 172 6.90 -4.37 -4.90
N ALA A 173 7.96 -4.28 -4.10
CA ALA A 173 9.28 -3.82 -4.56
C ALA A 173 9.99 -4.80 -5.50
N LYS A 174 9.72 -6.12 -5.45
CA LYS A 174 10.32 -7.08 -6.39
C LYS A 174 9.95 -6.82 -7.84
N ALA A 175 8.69 -6.48 -8.07
CA ALA A 175 8.17 -6.18 -9.40
C ALA A 175 8.81 -4.92 -10.01
N SER A 176 9.05 -3.89 -9.21
CA SER A 176 9.63 -2.62 -9.67
C SER A 176 11.11 -2.73 -10.06
N VAL A 177 11.90 -3.51 -9.32
CA VAL A 177 13.35 -3.64 -9.56
C VAL A 177 13.65 -4.41 -10.84
N LYS A 178 12.89 -5.47 -11.13
CA LYS A 178 13.10 -6.30 -12.34
C LYS A 178 12.73 -5.58 -13.65
N LEU A 179 11.74 -4.67 -13.61
CA LEU A 179 11.28 -3.97 -14.82
C LEU A 179 12.17 -2.81 -15.27
N GLY A 180 13.27 -2.51 -14.58
CA GLY A 180 14.16 -1.41 -14.95
C GLY A 180 13.50 -0.01 -14.97
N GLN A 181 12.26 0.09 -14.47
CA GLN A 181 11.48 1.35 -14.45
C GLN A 181 11.86 2.29 -13.33
N THR A 182 13.03 2.11 -12.75
CA THR A 182 13.57 3.06 -11.78
C THR A 182 13.98 4.33 -12.51
N ARG A 183 13.04 5.27 -12.66
CA ARG A 183 13.40 6.65 -13.07
C ARG A 183 14.47 7.14 -12.12
N MET A 184 15.62 7.57 -12.66
CA MET A 184 16.82 7.96 -11.88
C MET A 184 16.52 8.93 -10.72
N GLY A 185 15.47 9.76 -10.81
CA GLY A 185 15.04 10.67 -9.74
C GLY A 185 14.32 10.01 -8.55
N VAL A 186 13.63 8.89 -8.78
CA VAL A 186 12.92 8.12 -7.73
C VAL A 186 13.89 7.25 -6.95
N ILE A 187 14.91 6.66 -7.62
CA ILE A 187 15.97 5.90 -6.96
C ILE A 187 16.72 6.78 -5.96
N LYS A 188 17.04 8.03 -6.33
CA LYS A 188 17.86 8.92 -5.50
C LYS A 188 17.23 9.21 -4.13
N GLY A 189 15.90 9.31 -4.04
CA GLY A 189 15.17 9.49 -2.77
C GLY A 189 15.09 8.22 -1.93
N LYS A 190 14.93 7.04 -2.57
CA LYS A 190 14.82 5.74 -1.87
C LYS A 190 16.16 5.20 -1.37
N LEU A 191 17.28 5.50 -2.05
CA LEU A 191 18.62 5.09 -1.63
C LEU A 191 19.00 5.55 -0.21
N LEU A 192 18.42 6.66 0.26
CA LEU A 192 18.64 7.17 1.62
C LEU A 192 18.08 6.26 2.73
N TYR A 193 17.21 5.32 2.38
CA TYR A 193 16.52 4.42 3.31
C TYR A 193 16.89 2.94 3.09
N MET A 194 17.77 2.65 2.15
CA MET A 194 18.28 1.29 1.89
C MET A 194 19.47 0.99 2.81
N ALA A 195 19.41 -0.17 3.46
CA ALA A 195 20.52 -0.72 4.26
C ALA A 195 21.55 -1.41 3.37
#